data_1ad710699efabc9aaeb770c6d8316882
#
_entry.id   1ad710699efabc9aaeb770c6d8316882
#
_cell.length_a   1.000
_cell.length_b   1.000
_cell.length_c   1.000
_cell.angle_alpha   90.00
_cell.angle_beta   90.00
_cell.angle_gamma   90.00
#
_symmetry.space_group_name_H-M   'P 1'
#
loop_
_entity.id
_entity.type
_entity.pdbx_description
1 polymer ?
#
loop_
_entity_poly.entity_id
_entity_poly.type
_entity_poly.pdbx_seq_one_letter_code
_entity_poly.pdbx_strand_id
1 'polypeptide(L)'
;MDIRPIRNDEDHRAALAAIEACWGAPEGTEEGDKLDVLVALVEIYEARRWPIEIDGSFDPVDVLRYAIDELGHTQAELAELLGSRSRASEVLSRRRALTVEMIHKVGEAWKIPADLLVRPYKTERAA
;
A
#
# COMPACT_ATOMS: atom_id res chain seq x y z
N MET A 1 -4.30 3.95 33.52
CA MET A 1 -3.35 3.79 32.40
C MET A 1 -3.20 5.11 31.70
N ASP A 2 -1.98 5.61 31.63
CA ASP A 2 -1.71 6.88 30.96
C ASP A 2 -1.46 6.67 29.48
N ILE A 3 -2.49 6.91 28.68
CA ILE A 3 -2.33 6.92 27.22
C ILE A 3 -1.93 8.32 26.82
N ARG A 4 -0.75 8.46 26.24
CA ARG A 4 -0.22 9.73 25.76
C ARG A 4 -0.04 9.71 24.26
N PRO A 5 -0.23 10.86 23.59
CA PRO A 5 0.14 10.96 22.19
C PRO A 5 1.63 10.69 22.01
N ILE A 6 1.99 10.04 20.91
CA ILE A 6 3.39 9.82 20.56
C ILE A 6 3.88 11.07 19.82
N ARG A 7 4.82 11.79 20.40
CA ARG A 7 5.30 13.08 19.90
C ARG A 7 6.73 13.05 19.37
N ASN A 8 7.50 12.05 19.76
CA ASN A 8 8.91 11.92 19.40
C ASN A 8 9.31 10.45 19.39
N ASP A 9 10.55 10.19 18.95
CA ASP A 9 11.04 8.82 18.82
C ASP A 9 11.21 8.12 20.17
N GLU A 10 11.43 8.86 21.24
CA GLU A 10 11.48 8.31 22.59
C GLU A 10 10.11 7.80 23.04
N ASP A 11 9.06 8.59 22.82
CA ASP A 11 7.68 8.18 23.08
C ASP A 11 7.31 6.97 22.24
N HIS A 12 7.75 6.93 20.98
CA HIS A 12 7.53 5.80 20.08
C HIS A 12 8.15 4.52 20.62
N ARG A 13 9.39 4.58 21.10
CA ARG A 13 10.05 3.42 21.71
C ARG A 13 9.33 2.95 22.98
N ALA A 14 8.88 3.88 23.82
CA ALA A 14 8.11 3.55 25.01
C ALA A 14 6.79 2.87 24.66
N ALA A 15 6.11 3.35 23.61
CA ALA A 15 4.86 2.74 23.12
C ALA A 15 5.08 1.32 22.58
N LEU A 16 6.17 1.11 21.82
CA LEU A 16 6.52 -0.23 21.33
C LEU A 16 6.81 -1.21 22.48
N ALA A 17 7.50 -0.76 23.52
CA ALA A 17 7.75 -1.57 24.71
C ALA A 17 6.45 -1.93 25.43
N ALA A 18 5.51 -0.99 25.54
CA ALA A 18 4.20 -1.23 26.14
C ALA A 18 3.36 -2.21 25.29
N ILE A 19 3.43 -2.12 23.96
CA ILE A 19 2.77 -3.07 23.05
C ILE A 19 3.33 -4.47 23.28
N GLU A 20 4.64 -4.61 23.36
CA GLU A 20 5.29 -5.89 23.60
C GLU A 20 4.84 -6.51 24.92
N ALA A 21 4.69 -5.70 25.97
CA ALA A 21 4.22 -6.16 27.27
C ALA A 21 2.76 -6.64 27.26
N CYS A 22 1.93 -6.09 26.38
CA CYS A 22 0.51 -6.45 26.23
C CYS A 22 0.25 -7.45 25.09
N TRP A 23 1.28 -7.86 24.38
CA TRP A 23 1.15 -8.70 23.20
C TRP A 23 0.44 -10.01 23.53
N GLY A 24 -0.57 -10.33 22.73
CA GLY A 24 -1.36 -11.54 22.95
C GLY A 24 -2.50 -11.38 23.95
N ALA A 25 -2.74 -10.19 24.48
CA ALA A 25 -3.87 -9.95 25.38
C ALA A 25 -5.19 -10.23 24.68
N PRO A 26 -6.15 -10.94 25.32
CA PRO A 26 -7.42 -11.26 24.70
C PRO A 26 -8.25 -10.02 24.40
N GLU A 27 -9.02 -10.05 23.33
CA GLU A 27 -9.98 -8.99 22.99
C GLU A 27 -11.01 -8.85 24.12
N GLY A 28 -11.43 -7.61 24.35
CA GLY A 28 -12.43 -7.28 25.36
C GLY A 28 -11.89 -7.17 26.79
N THR A 29 -10.60 -7.42 26.99
CA THR A 29 -9.94 -7.19 28.28
C THR A 29 -9.36 -5.78 28.31
N GLU A 30 -9.09 -5.27 29.52
CA GLU A 30 -8.46 -3.95 29.71
C GLU A 30 -7.10 -3.89 29.00
N GLU A 31 -6.30 -4.94 29.09
CA GLU A 31 -5.00 -5.01 28.42
C GLU A 31 -5.15 -5.12 26.91
N GLY A 32 -6.15 -5.85 26.42
CA GLY A 32 -6.45 -5.93 24.98
C GLY A 32 -6.87 -4.58 24.41
N ASP A 33 -7.68 -3.81 25.14
CA ASP A 33 -8.08 -2.47 24.74
C ASP A 33 -6.89 -1.52 24.72
N LYS A 34 -6.00 -1.65 25.70
CA LYS A 34 -4.75 -0.89 25.74
C LYS A 34 -3.86 -1.18 24.53
N LEU A 35 -3.74 -2.46 24.17
CA LEU A 35 -2.98 -2.88 23.00
C LEU A 35 -3.52 -2.26 21.72
N ASP A 36 -4.84 -2.31 21.53
CA ASP A 36 -5.49 -1.74 20.35
C ASP A 36 -5.25 -0.23 20.21
N VAL A 37 -5.36 0.51 21.31
CA VAL A 37 -5.11 1.95 21.30
C VAL A 37 -3.64 2.26 21.04
N LEU A 38 -2.71 1.54 21.65
CA LEU A 38 -1.28 1.74 21.44
C LEU A 38 -0.88 1.47 19.99
N VAL A 39 -1.39 0.40 19.39
CA VAL A 39 -1.13 0.08 17.98
C VAL A 39 -1.63 1.21 17.08
N ALA A 40 -2.84 1.72 17.32
CA ALA A 40 -3.40 2.82 16.53
C ALA A 40 -2.53 4.09 16.64
N LEU A 41 -2.07 4.44 17.84
CA LEU A 41 -1.21 5.61 18.05
C LEU A 41 0.15 5.45 17.36
N VAL A 42 0.74 4.25 17.43
CA VAL A 42 2.01 3.96 16.76
C VAL A 42 1.85 4.06 15.25
N GLU A 43 0.78 3.52 14.68
CA GLU A 43 0.54 3.60 13.24
C GLU A 43 0.42 5.05 12.76
N ILE A 44 -0.31 5.90 13.50
CA ILE A 44 -0.46 7.32 13.17
C ILE A 44 0.91 8.03 13.22
N TYR A 45 1.69 7.79 14.26
CA TYR A 45 3.02 8.40 14.40
C TYR A 45 3.96 7.96 13.29
N GLU A 46 4.03 6.66 13.01
CA GLU A 46 4.89 6.12 11.96
C GLU A 46 4.54 6.67 10.58
N ALA A 47 3.25 6.80 10.28
CA ALA A 47 2.80 7.38 9.01
C ALA A 47 3.23 8.84 8.83
N ARG A 48 3.32 9.60 9.92
CA ARG A 48 3.78 11.00 9.91
C ARG A 48 5.30 11.12 9.92
N ARG A 49 5.96 10.27 10.66
CA ARG A 49 7.41 10.33 10.86
C ARG A 49 8.19 9.76 9.68
N TRP A 50 7.69 8.65 9.13
CA TRP A 50 8.29 7.97 7.99
C TRP A 50 7.21 7.74 6.92
N PRO A 51 6.72 8.82 6.28
CA PRO A 51 5.72 8.67 5.24
C PRO A 51 6.29 7.82 4.11
N ILE A 52 5.47 6.90 3.61
CA ILE A 52 5.80 6.22 2.36
C ILE A 52 5.68 7.29 1.28
N GLU A 53 6.81 7.88 0.93
CA GLU A 53 6.84 8.85 -0.16
C GLU A 53 6.69 8.10 -1.47
N ILE A 54 5.50 8.17 -2.03
CA ILE A 54 5.30 7.88 -3.43
C ILE A 54 5.83 9.12 -4.15
N ASP A 55 7.13 9.15 -4.40
CA ASP A 55 7.71 10.27 -5.13
C ASP A 55 7.27 10.21 -6.61
N GLY A 56 7.60 11.25 -7.38
CA GLY A 56 7.23 11.31 -8.78
C GLY A 56 7.86 10.25 -9.67
N SER A 57 8.78 9.44 -9.13
CA SER A 57 9.39 8.32 -9.86
C SER A 57 8.57 7.03 -9.76
N PHE A 58 7.64 6.95 -8.80
CA PHE A 58 6.79 5.77 -8.61
C PHE A 58 5.55 5.89 -9.50
N ASP A 59 5.58 5.22 -10.63
CA ASP A 59 4.53 5.33 -11.64
C ASP A 59 3.48 4.19 -11.53
N PRO A 60 2.40 4.24 -12.32
CA PRO A 60 1.38 3.19 -12.29
C PRO A 60 1.91 1.78 -12.58
N VAL A 61 2.96 1.63 -13.38
CA VAL A 61 3.57 0.32 -13.65
C VAL A 61 4.24 -0.22 -12.39
N ASP A 62 4.90 0.65 -11.62
CA ASP A 62 5.47 0.26 -10.32
C ASP A 62 4.39 -0.23 -9.35
N VAL A 63 3.21 0.42 -9.35
CA VAL A 63 2.06 -0.01 -8.55
C VAL A 63 1.60 -1.40 -8.96
N LEU A 64 1.47 -1.65 -10.26
CA LEU A 64 1.06 -2.97 -10.77
C LEU A 64 2.07 -4.06 -10.44
N ARG A 65 3.36 -3.75 -10.60
CA ARG A 65 4.43 -4.69 -10.24
C ARG A 65 4.44 -5.02 -8.77
N TYR A 66 4.23 -4.01 -7.91
CA TYR A 66 4.11 -4.23 -6.48
C TYR A 66 2.94 -5.16 -6.15
N ALA A 67 1.80 -4.96 -6.79
CA ALA A 67 0.62 -5.81 -6.59
C ALA A 67 0.91 -7.27 -6.98
N ILE A 68 1.67 -7.48 -8.06
CA ILE A 68 2.04 -8.83 -8.51
C ILE A 68 3.10 -9.45 -7.59
N ASP A 69 4.15 -8.71 -7.26
CA ASP A 69 5.31 -9.23 -6.53
C ASP A 69 5.03 -9.39 -5.03
N GLU A 70 4.26 -8.47 -4.43
CA GLU A 70 4.09 -8.40 -2.97
C GLU A 70 2.68 -8.72 -2.49
N LEU A 71 1.65 -8.45 -3.29
CA LEU A 71 0.26 -8.62 -2.86
C LEU A 71 -0.40 -9.90 -3.36
N GLY A 72 0.35 -10.76 -4.05
CA GLY A 72 -0.13 -12.07 -4.47
C GLY A 72 -0.95 -12.10 -5.76
N HIS A 73 -1.06 -11.00 -6.47
CA HIS A 73 -1.70 -10.98 -7.79
C HIS A 73 -0.77 -11.57 -8.86
N THR A 74 -1.32 -11.96 -9.99
CA THR A 74 -0.54 -12.55 -11.08
C THR A 74 -0.67 -11.75 -12.36
N GLN A 75 0.31 -11.91 -13.26
CA GLN A 75 0.25 -11.31 -14.58
C GLN A 75 -0.93 -11.87 -15.40
N ALA A 76 -1.31 -13.12 -15.18
CA ALA A 76 -2.48 -13.72 -15.81
C ALA A 76 -3.78 -13.01 -15.39
N GLU A 77 -3.92 -12.66 -14.11
CA GLU A 77 -5.05 -11.87 -13.63
C GLU A 77 -5.08 -10.50 -14.30
N LEU A 78 -3.94 -9.85 -14.40
CA LEU A 78 -3.83 -8.56 -15.08
C LEU A 78 -4.24 -8.68 -16.56
N ALA A 79 -3.82 -9.76 -17.22
CA ALA A 79 -4.19 -10.01 -18.62
C ALA A 79 -5.71 -10.10 -18.81
N GLU A 80 -6.41 -10.75 -17.89
CA GLU A 80 -7.87 -10.82 -17.92
C GLU A 80 -8.51 -9.44 -17.77
N LEU A 81 -7.99 -8.62 -16.86
CA LEU A 81 -8.50 -7.27 -16.63
C LEU A 81 -8.23 -6.34 -17.81
N LEU A 82 -7.08 -6.46 -18.45
CA LEU A 82 -6.68 -5.60 -19.57
C LEU A 82 -7.16 -6.10 -20.94
N GLY A 83 -7.62 -7.35 -21.01
CA GLY A 83 -8.20 -7.92 -22.21
C GLY A 83 -7.32 -8.91 -22.96
N SER A 84 -6.00 -8.92 -22.76
CA SER A 84 -5.10 -9.89 -23.37
C SER A 84 -3.75 -9.93 -22.67
N ARG A 85 -3.01 -11.04 -22.89
CA ARG A 85 -1.65 -11.17 -22.40
C ARG A 85 -0.71 -10.14 -23.02
N SER A 86 -0.92 -9.82 -24.29
CA SER A 86 -0.14 -8.81 -25.00
C SER A 86 -0.28 -7.44 -24.37
N ARG A 87 -1.51 -7.04 -24.04
CA ARG A 87 -1.76 -5.76 -23.38
C ARG A 87 -1.11 -5.69 -22.00
N ALA A 88 -1.24 -6.75 -21.20
CA ALA A 88 -0.61 -6.81 -19.90
C ALA A 88 0.92 -6.69 -20.02
N SER A 89 1.53 -7.44 -20.92
CA SER A 89 2.98 -7.38 -21.17
C SER A 89 3.42 -5.99 -21.63
N GLU A 90 2.67 -5.37 -22.53
CA GLU A 90 2.98 -4.03 -23.05
C GLU A 90 2.89 -2.97 -21.96
N VAL A 91 1.88 -3.04 -21.08
CA VAL A 91 1.74 -2.12 -19.95
C VAL A 91 2.89 -2.32 -18.96
N LEU A 92 3.18 -3.55 -18.57
CA LEU A 92 4.25 -3.84 -17.59
C LEU A 92 5.66 -3.49 -18.12
N SER A 93 5.85 -3.48 -19.43
CA SER A 93 7.11 -3.07 -20.06
C SER A 93 7.15 -1.59 -20.45
N ARG A 94 6.13 -0.82 -20.07
CA ARG A 94 5.96 0.61 -20.39
C ARG A 94 5.91 0.92 -21.87
N ARG A 95 5.38 -0.01 -22.66
CA ARG A 95 5.15 0.20 -24.10
C ARG A 95 3.75 0.72 -24.40
N ARG A 96 2.86 0.63 -23.45
CA ARG A 96 1.46 1.05 -23.58
C ARG A 96 1.01 1.78 -22.34
N ALA A 97 0.28 2.88 -22.50
CA ALA A 97 -0.35 3.59 -21.40
C ALA A 97 -1.63 2.88 -20.97
N LEU A 98 -1.95 2.98 -19.68
CA LEU A 98 -3.22 2.52 -19.16
C LEU A 98 -4.35 3.41 -19.69
N THR A 99 -5.40 2.80 -20.21
CA THR A 99 -6.63 3.53 -20.58
C THR A 99 -7.47 3.76 -19.32
N VAL A 100 -8.42 4.70 -19.39
CA VAL A 100 -9.36 4.94 -18.28
C VAL A 100 -10.11 3.66 -17.91
N GLU A 101 -10.53 2.89 -18.92
CA GLU A 101 -11.22 1.62 -18.69
C GLU A 101 -10.33 0.62 -17.93
N MET A 102 -9.07 0.51 -18.31
CA MET A 102 -8.12 -0.37 -17.62
C MET A 102 -7.92 0.06 -16.17
N ILE A 103 -7.76 1.36 -15.93
CA ILE A 103 -7.61 1.93 -14.58
C ILE A 103 -8.83 1.58 -13.72
N HIS A 104 -10.02 1.72 -14.28
CA HIS A 104 -11.26 1.39 -13.58
C HIS A 104 -11.32 -0.09 -13.21
N LYS A 105 -11.07 -0.97 -14.17
CA LYS A 105 -11.11 -2.42 -13.96
C LYS A 105 -10.11 -2.90 -12.92
N VAL A 106 -8.87 -2.46 -13.03
CA VAL A 106 -7.81 -2.83 -12.08
C VAL A 106 -8.10 -2.25 -10.70
N GLY A 107 -8.49 -0.99 -10.63
CA GLY A 107 -8.82 -0.33 -9.38
C GLY A 107 -9.94 -1.04 -8.61
N GLU A 108 -10.99 -1.46 -9.31
CA GLU A 108 -12.11 -2.18 -8.71
C GLU A 108 -11.71 -3.61 -8.28
N ALA A 109 -10.99 -4.34 -9.15
CA ALA A 109 -10.63 -5.73 -8.89
C ALA A 109 -9.56 -5.89 -7.81
N TRP A 110 -8.55 -5.02 -7.83
CA TRP A 110 -7.40 -5.12 -6.94
C TRP A 110 -7.44 -4.14 -5.77
N LYS A 111 -8.51 -3.35 -5.67
CA LYS A 111 -8.69 -2.36 -4.59
C LYS A 111 -7.56 -1.34 -4.54
N ILE A 112 -7.13 -0.88 -5.71
CA ILE A 112 -6.10 0.14 -5.83
C ILE A 112 -6.77 1.49 -6.09
N PRO A 113 -6.43 2.55 -5.31
CA PRO A 113 -6.96 3.89 -5.58
C PRO A 113 -6.64 4.37 -6.99
N ALA A 114 -7.62 4.95 -7.67
CA ALA A 114 -7.47 5.40 -9.06
C ALA A 114 -6.37 6.44 -9.23
N ASP A 115 -6.13 7.28 -8.24
CA ASP A 115 -5.08 8.30 -8.30
C ASP A 115 -3.67 7.70 -8.36
N LEU A 116 -3.47 6.45 -7.95
CA LEU A 116 -2.21 5.73 -8.11
C LEU A 116 -2.04 5.16 -9.53
N LEU A 117 -3.12 4.98 -10.26
CA LEU A 117 -3.11 4.39 -11.60
C LEU A 117 -3.26 5.43 -12.72
N VAL A 118 -3.74 6.63 -12.39
CA VAL A 118 -4.04 7.68 -13.39
C VAL A 118 -2.81 8.53 -13.74
N ARG A 119 -1.74 8.43 -12.98
CA ARG A 119 -0.52 9.23 -13.24
C ARG A 119 0.06 8.89 -14.60
N PRO A 120 0.42 9.90 -15.40
CA PRO A 120 1.08 9.63 -16.67
C PRO A 120 2.46 9.03 -16.45
N TYR A 121 2.88 8.17 -17.35
CA TYR A 121 4.23 7.64 -17.38
C TYR A 121 4.73 7.60 -18.83
N LYS A 122 6.04 7.70 -18.97
CA LYS A 122 6.66 7.70 -20.29
C LYS A 122 6.62 6.30 -20.89
N THR A 123 6.02 6.20 -22.09
CA THR A 123 6.00 4.93 -22.81
C THR A 123 7.20 4.83 -23.75
N GLU A 124 7.87 3.66 -23.72
CA GLU A 124 8.90 3.33 -24.69
C GLU A 124 8.23 2.64 -25.87
N ARG A 125 8.15 3.33 -26.99
CA ARG A 125 7.71 2.69 -28.22
C ARG A 125 8.89 1.91 -28.79
N ALA A 126 8.67 0.63 -29.10
CA ALA A 126 9.61 -0.12 -29.92
C ALA A 126 9.76 0.62 -31.25
N ALA A 127 10.97 0.94 -31.59
CA ALA A 127 11.28 1.55 -32.87
C ALA A 127 10.94 0.57 -34.02
#